data_5fe7589efd92eea14cda0d6596e6289b
#
_entry.id   5fe7589efd92eea14cda0d6596e6289b
#
_cell.length_a   1.000
_cell.length_b   1.000
_cell.length_c   1.000
_cell.angle_alpha   90.00
_cell.angle_beta   90.00
_cell.angle_gamma   90.00
#
_symmetry.space_group_name_H-M   'P 1'
#
loop_
_entity.id
_entity.type
_entity.pdbx_description
1 polymer ?
#
loop_
_entity_poly.entity_id
_entity_poly.type
_entity_poly.pdbx_seq_one_letter_code
_entity_poly.pdbx_strand_id
1 'polypeptide(L)'
;MNELIQIKVLQRALPIIFALLLVSLGSGCASTQTKGAETNNDTLEPVNRASFGLNETLDKYIIKPIAEPYAKYTPEVYRSGITNFFSNLSYLNVVLHSFLQGKFGQGFSGITRFVVNSTLGIGGLNDIATPMGLPKHNEDFGQTLATWGMGQGSYLVIPLHGPNTVRNTPDMVTSTLLNPFFYISSAILWPVAALNLINTRANLLEATNLRDEAAIEPYTFTREAFLQQRQNLIYDGNPPVEGYDDIFDFEDEGDGSSDGATLNIE
;
A
#
# COMPACT_ATOMS: atom_id res chain seq x y z
N MET A 1 -19.19 32.66 17.10
CA MET A 1 -18.11 33.58 16.63
C MET A 1 -16.83 32.81 16.29
N ASN A 2 -16.44 31.81 17.08
CA ASN A 2 -15.22 31.01 16.83
C ASN A 2 -15.27 30.11 15.57
N GLU A 3 -16.42 29.57 15.22
CA GLU A 3 -16.56 28.70 14.03
C GLU A 3 -16.40 29.47 12.73
N LEU A 4 -16.92 30.69 12.65
CA LEU A 4 -16.75 31.53 11.45
C LEU A 4 -15.29 31.99 11.24
N ILE A 5 -14.52 32.11 12.32
CA ILE A 5 -13.10 32.41 12.25
C ILE A 5 -12.32 31.20 11.75
N GLN A 6 -12.63 30.00 12.22
CA GLN A 6 -12.02 28.74 11.77
C GLN A 6 -12.25 28.51 10.27
N ILE A 7 -13.47 28.72 9.77
CA ILE A 7 -13.81 28.57 8.36
C ILE A 7 -13.01 29.57 7.49
N LYS A 8 -12.90 30.82 7.94
CA LYS A 8 -12.11 31.85 7.20
C LYS A 8 -10.61 31.57 7.20
N VAL A 9 -10.06 31.01 8.27
CA VAL A 9 -8.65 30.59 8.33
C VAL A 9 -8.42 29.42 7.41
N LEU A 10 -9.31 28.42 7.40
CA LEU A 10 -9.22 27.26 6.51
C LEU A 10 -9.33 27.66 5.03
N GLN A 11 -10.25 28.58 4.69
CA GLN A 11 -10.40 29.09 3.31
C GLN A 11 -9.17 29.86 2.81
N ARG A 12 -8.40 30.50 3.71
CA ARG A 12 -7.17 31.19 3.35
C ARG A 12 -5.94 30.27 3.33
N ALA A 13 -5.95 29.22 4.16
CA ALA A 13 -4.87 28.24 4.19
C ALA A 13 -4.90 27.28 3.00
N LEU A 14 -6.11 26.93 2.50
CA LEU A 14 -6.30 25.97 1.40
C LEU A 14 -5.53 26.34 0.11
N PRO A 15 -5.60 27.57 -0.42
CA PRO A 15 -4.85 27.95 -1.62
C PRO A 15 -3.34 27.99 -1.37
N ILE A 16 -2.89 28.29 -0.16
CA ILE A 16 -1.45 28.30 0.19
C ILE A 16 -0.93 26.86 0.25
N ILE A 17 -1.68 25.96 0.85
CA ILE A 17 -1.35 24.52 0.90
C ILE A 17 -1.33 23.95 -0.53
N PHE A 18 -2.31 24.31 -1.35
CA PHE A 18 -2.37 23.88 -2.76
C PHE A 18 -1.20 24.44 -3.60
N ALA A 19 -0.81 25.68 -3.38
CA ALA A 19 0.34 26.28 -4.05
C ALA A 19 1.66 25.64 -3.61
N LEU A 20 1.83 25.33 -2.32
CA LEU A 20 2.99 24.60 -1.79
C LEU A 20 3.05 23.17 -2.35
N LEU A 21 1.91 22.51 -2.50
CA LEU A 21 1.81 21.19 -3.13
C LEU A 21 2.23 21.23 -4.61
N LEU A 22 1.80 22.27 -5.36
CA LEU A 22 2.20 22.46 -6.77
C LEU A 22 3.68 22.76 -6.93
N VAL A 23 4.28 23.53 -6.02
CA VAL A 23 5.73 23.83 -6.04
C VAL A 23 6.55 22.58 -5.71
N SER A 24 6.08 21.71 -4.82
CA SER A 24 6.76 20.45 -4.52
C SER A 24 6.69 19.43 -5.67
N LEU A 25 5.65 19.49 -6.51
CA LEU A 25 5.52 18.64 -7.70
C LEU A 25 6.46 19.09 -8.85
N GLY A 26 6.88 20.36 -8.86
CA GLY A 26 7.81 20.90 -9.88
C GLY A 26 9.29 20.57 -9.64
N SER A 27 9.67 20.07 -8.48
CA SER A 27 11.05 19.73 -8.13
C SER A 27 11.43 18.28 -8.42
N GLY A 28 10.71 17.62 -9.33
CA GLY A 28 11.02 16.28 -9.80
C GLY A 28 12.38 16.25 -10.51
N CYS A 29 13.48 16.08 -9.78
CA CYS A 29 14.70 15.58 -10.36
C CYS A 29 14.40 14.21 -10.97
N ALA A 30 14.36 14.14 -12.29
CA ALA A 30 14.40 12.89 -13.02
C ALA A 30 15.71 12.17 -12.65
N SER A 31 15.65 11.32 -11.64
CA SER A 31 16.70 10.35 -11.40
C SER A 31 16.57 9.30 -12.50
N THR A 32 17.44 9.40 -13.51
CA THR A 32 17.70 8.29 -14.44
C THR A 32 18.02 7.06 -13.60
N GLN A 33 17.12 6.06 -13.65
CA GLN A 33 17.43 4.74 -13.15
C GLN A 33 18.62 4.20 -13.93
N THR A 34 19.80 4.22 -13.33
CA THR A 34 20.93 3.42 -13.77
C THR A 34 20.55 1.95 -13.57
N LYS A 35 20.41 1.21 -14.67
CA LYS A 35 20.32 -0.25 -14.67
C LYS A 35 21.55 -0.80 -13.95
N GLY A 36 21.34 -1.66 -12.99
CA GLY A 36 22.35 -2.53 -12.41
C GLY A 36 22.99 -1.98 -11.14
N ALA A 37 22.37 -2.25 -10.04
CA ALA A 37 22.86 -2.65 -8.71
C ALA A 37 21.65 -2.76 -7.81
N GLU A 38 21.55 -3.78 -7.00
CA GLU A 38 20.67 -3.81 -5.82
C GLU A 38 21.10 -2.64 -4.92
N THR A 39 20.69 -1.44 -5.27
CA THR A 39 20.87 -0.30 -4.40
C THR A 39 19.91 -0.51 -3.24
N ASN A 40 20.48 -0.78 -2.10
CA ASN A 40 19.85 -0.72 -0.80
C ASN A 40 19.12 0.63 -0.73
N ASN A 41 17.85 0.66 -1.16
CA ASN A 41 17.05 1.89 -1.34
C ASN A 41 16.57 2.43 0.02
N ASP A 42 17.26 2.04 1.09
CA ASP A 42 17.00 2.43 2.46
C ASP A 42 18.01 3.47 2.93
N THR A 43 18.02 4.61 2.25
CA THR A 43 18.86 5.78 2.59
C THR A 43 18.60 6.28 4.01
N LEU A 44 17.44 5.94 4.59
CA LEU A 44 17.01 6.38 5.91
C LEU A 44 16.97 5.23 6.93
N GLU A 45 17.71 4.14 6.67
CA GLU A 45 17.68 2.93 7.50
C GLU A 45 17.80 3.18 9.02
N PRO A 46 18.71 4.03 9.54
CA PRO A 46 18.79 4.26 10.97
C PRO A 46 17.51 4.86 11.57
N VAL A 47 16.87 5.78 10.85
CA VAL A 47 15.61 6.41 11.25
C VAL A 47 14.45 5.41 11.11
N ASN A 48 14.43 4.65 10.03
CA ASN A 48 13.43 3.62 9.78
C ASN A 48 13.46 2.52 10.84
N ARG A 49 14.65 2.06 11.25
CA ARG A 49 14.81 1.07 12.33
C ARG A 49 14.35 1.60 13.68
N ALA A 50 14.61 2.87 14.00
CA ALA A 50 14.12 3.49 15.21
C ALA A 50 12.58 3.58 15.22
N SER A 51 11.96 4.01 14.11
CA SER A 51 10.52 4.07 13.93
C SER A 51 9.88 2.67 13.97
N PHE A 52 10.52 1.67 13.34
CA PHE A 52 10.09 0.28 13.37
C PHE A 52 10.10 -0.26 14.81
N GLY A 53 11.19 -0.06 15.56
CA GLY A 53 11.30 -0.48 16.96
C GLY A 53 10.26 0.19 17.87
N LEU A 54 9.93 1.47 17.60
CA LEU A 54 8.83 2.16 18.29
C LEU A 54 7.49 1.48 17.98
N ASN A 55 7.19 1.22 16.71
CA ASN A 55 5.95 0.57 16.28
C ASN A 55 5.81 -0.84 16.87
N GLU A 56 6.87 -1.65 16.83
CA GLU A 56 6.90 -2.99 17.45
C GLU A 56 6.68 -2.93 18.97
N THR A 57 7.25 -1.93 19.63
CA THR A 57 7.08 -1.74 21.07
C THR A 57 5.64 -1.39 21.41
N LEU A 58 5.04 -0.45 20.67
CA LEU A 58 3.63 -0.07 20.85
C LEU A 58 2.69 -1.23 20.54
N ASP A 59 2.98 -1.98 19.48
CA ASP A 59 2.19 -3.17 19.14
C ASP A 59 2.26 -4.20 20.26
N LYS A 60 3.46 -4.59 20.68
CA LYS A 60 3.69 -5.62 21.68
C LYS A 60 3.05 -5.32 23.04
N TYR A 61 3.10 -4.06 23.48
CA TYR A 61 2.65 -3.70 24.82
C TYR A 61 1.25 -3.11 24.91
N ILE A 62 0.71 -2.62 23.79
CA ILE A 62 -0.60 -1.94 23.78
C ILE A 62 -1.57 -2.64 22.84
N ILE A 63 -1.23 -2.79 21.54
CA ILE A 63 -2.20 -3.20 20.53
C ILE A 63 -2.43 -4.71 20.54
N LYS A 64 -1.35 -5.51 20.52
CA LYS A 64 -1.39 -6.98 20.50
C LYS A 64 -2.14 -7.56 21.72
N PRO A 65 -1.91 -7.09 22.98
CA PRO A 65 -2.66 -7.58 24.13
C PRO A 65 -4.16 -7.35 24.08
N ILE A 66 -4.65 -6.40 23.28
CA ILE A 66 -6.08 -6.15 23.07
C ILE A 66 -6.56 -6.95 21.85
N ALA A 67 -5.75 -7.05 20.80
CA ALA A 67 -6.11 -7.75 19.56
C ALA A 67 -6.22 -9.27 19.74
N GLU A 68 -5.37 -9.89 20.56
CA GLU A 68 -5.41 -11.33 20.82
C GLU A 68 -6.72 -11.80 21.48
N PRO A 69 -7.18 -11.22 22.60
CA PRO A 69 -8.49 -11.55 23.16
C PRO A 69 -9.64 -11.24 22.19
N TYR A 70 -9.56 -10.10 21.49
CA TYR A 70 -10.57 -9.76 20.50
C TYR A 70 -10.64 -10.83 19.39
N ALA A 71 -9.52 -11.27 18.85
CA ALA A 71 -9.47 -12.35 17.85
C ALA A 71 -10.03 -13.67 18.38
N LYS A 72 -9.72 -13.99 19.65
CA LYS A 72 -10.12 -15.25 20.29
C LYS A 72 -11.62 -15.30 20.61
N TYR A 73 -12.19 -14.21 21.08
CA TYR A 73 -13.59 -14.21 21.60
C TYR A 73 -14.61 -13.65 20.59
N THR A 74 -14.16 -12.91 19.56
CA THR A 74 -15.05 -12.39 18.52
C THR A 74 -15.13 -13.40 17.35
N PRO A 75 -16.30 -13.98 17.06
CA PRO A 75 -16.46 -14.87 15.92
C PRO A 75 -16.03 -14.23 14.61
N GLU A 76 -15.48 -15.04 13.71
CA GLU A 76 -14.94 -14.59 12.43
C GLU A 76 -15.95 -13.79 11.58
N VAL A 77 -17.22 -14.19 11.61
CA VAL A 77 -18.30 -13.50 10.87
C VAL A 77 -18.40 -12.02 11.27
N TYR A 78 -18.28 -11.70 12.56
CA TYR A 78 -18.31 -10.30 13.01
C TYR A 78 -17.03 -9.55 12.63
N ARG A 79 -15.87 -10.19 12.76
CA ARG A 79 -14.58 -9.59 12.37
C ARG A 79 -14.53 -9.31 10.86
N SER A 80 -15.01 -10.26 10.06
CA SER A 80 -15.13 -10.11 8.61
C SER A 80 -16.12 -9.00 8.23
N GLY A 81 -17.25 -8.91 8.93
CA GLY A 81 -18.22 -7.83 8.74
C GLY A 81 -17.62 -6.45 9.01
N ILE A 82 -16.88 -6.31 10.11
CA ILE A 82 -16.17 -5.07 10.42
C ILE A 82 -15.12 -4.74 9.34
N THR A 83 -14.35 -5.74 8.90
CA THR A 83 -13.37 -5.58 7.81
C THR A 83 -14.04 -5.13 6.51
N ASN A 84 -15.16 -5.75 6.14
CA ASN A 84 -15.92 -5.39 4.95
C ASN A 84 -16.46 -3.97 5.01
N PHE A 85 -17.00 -3.58 6.17
CA PHE A 85 -17.49 -2.22 6.41
C PHE A 85 -16.41 -1.15 6.16
N PHE A 86 -15.24 -1.29 6.78
CA PHE A 86 -14.13 -0.34 6.59
C PHE A 86 -13.56 -0.41 5.17
N SER A 87 -13.48 -1.61 4.60
CA SER A 87 -13.06 -1.79 3.20
C SER A 87 -14.02 -1.11 2.23
N ASN A 88 -15.33 -1.21 2.46
CA ASN A 88 -16.35 -0.54 1.64
C ASN A 88 -16.24 0.99 1.74
N LEU A 89 -16.00 1.53 2.93
CA LEU A 89 -15.76 2.97 3.10
C LEU A 89 -14.53 3.47 2.35
N SER A 90 -13.44 2.71 2.43
CA SER A 90 -12.18 3.04 1.74
C SER A 90 -12.29 2.85 0.23
N TYR A 91 -13.35 2.17 -0.26
CA TYR A 91 -13.51 1.86 -1.67
C TYR A 91 -13.71 3.11 -2.55
N LEU A 92 -14.15 4.23 -1.97
CA LEU A 92 -14.22 5.53 -2.66
C LEU A 92 -12.83 6.01 -3.13
N ASN A 93 -11.79 5.75 -2.32
CA ASN A 93 -10.40 6.01 -2.69
C ASN A 93 -9.98 5.14 -3.90
N VAL A 94 -10.29 3.84 -3.84
CA VAL A 94 -10.01 2.89 -4.94
C VAL A 94 -10.67 3.35 -6.25
N VAL A 95 -11.94 3.73 -6.20
CA VAL A 95 -12.70 4.23 -7.37
C VAL A 95 -12.03 5.45 -7.98
N LEU A 96 -11.69 6.46 -7.16
CA LEU A 96 -11.03 7.67 -7.64
C LEU A 96 -9.72 7.32 -8.35
N HIS A 97 -8.86 6.51 -7.70
CA HIS A 97 -7.55 6.19 -8.23
C HIS A 97 -7.62 5.27 -9.45
N SER A 98 -8.62 4.40 -9.57
CA SER A 98 -8.89 3.65 -10.80
C SER A 98 -9.14 4.59 -11.99
N PHE A 99 -9.96 5.63 -11.80
CA PHE A 99 -10.22 6.63 -12.86
C PHE A 99 -8.96 7.45 -13.19
N LEU A 100 -8.20 7.88 -12.18
CA LEU A 100 -6.97 8.66 -12.37
C LEU A 100 -5.87 7.88 -13.11
N GLN A 101 -5.89 6.55 -13.02
CA GLN A 101 -4.99 5.65 -13.75
C GLN A 101 -5.52 5.26 -15.14
N GLY A 102 -6.72 5.73 -15.53
CA GLY A 102 -7.35 5.36 -16.79
C GLY A 102 -7.99 3.96 -16.80
N LYS A 103 -8.07 3.30 -15.65
CA LYS A 103 -8.69 1.97 -15.47
C LYS A 103 -10.22 2.11 -15.33
N PHE A 104 -10.88 2.67 -16.35
CA PHE A 104 -12.31 3.02 -16.29
C PHE A 104 -13.22 1.82 -15.97
N GLY A 105 -12.92 0.64 -16.52
CA GLY A 105 -13.67 -0.59 -16.22
C GLY A 105 -13.64 -0.96 -14.73
N GLN A 106 -12.47 -0.86 -14.11
CA GLN A 106 -12.31 -1.06 -12.65
C GLN A 106 -13.03 0.03 -11.85
N GLY A 107 -12.95 1.29 -12.30
CA GLY A 107 -13.63 2.42 -11.66
C GLY A 107 -15.15 2.24 -11.63
N PHE A 108 -15.78 1.90 -12.75
CA PHE A 108 -17.22 1.64 -12.81
C PHE A 108 -17.63 0.38 -12.03
N SER A 109 -16.86 -0.70 -12.12
CA SER A 109 -17.05 -1.88 -11.29
C SER A 109 -16.98 -1.51 -9.81
N GLY A 110 -16.03 -0.66 -9.43
CA GLY A 110 -15.84 -0.16 -8.08
C GLY A 110 -17.03 0.64 -7.54
N ILE A 111 -17.61 1.54 -8.35
CA ILE A 111 -18.84 2.26 -8.00
C ILE A 111 -19.96 1.26 -7.74
N THR A 112 -20.14 0.30 -8.64
CA THR A 112 -21.18 -0.72 -8.51
C THR A 112 -20.99 -1.55 -7.24
N ARG A 113 -19.77 -1.97 -6.94
CA ARG A 113 -19.44 -2.65 -5.67
C ARG A 113 -19.83 -1.82 -4.45
N PHE A 114 -19.41 -0.55 -4.44
CA PHE A 114 -19.71 0.36 -3.33
C PHE A 114 -21.22 0.48 -3.11
N VAL A 115 -21.99 0.67 -4.17
CA VAL A 115 -23.46 0.81 -4.08
C VAL A 115 -24.11 -0.50 -3.62
N VAL A 116 -23.75 -1.64 -4.22
CA VAL A 116 -24.30 -2.96 -3.88
C VAL A 116 -24.00 -3.30 -2.42
N ASN A 117 -22.74 -3.16 -1.98
CA ASN A 117 -22.36 -3.49 -0.62
C ASN A 117 -22.96 -2.50 0.40
N SER A 118 -23.11 -1.22 0.04
CA SER A 118 -23.72 -0.23 0.93
C SER A 118 -25.24 -0.43 1.09
N THR A 119 -25.93 -0.92 0.04
CA THR A 119 -27.39 -1.11 0.06
C THR A 119 -27.76 -2.53 0.45
N LEU A 120 -27.42 -3.53 -0.36
CA LEU A 120 -27.75 -4.93 -0.13
C LEU A 120 -26.86 -5.56 0.95
N GLY A 121 -25.62 -5.09 1.09
CA GLY A 121 -24.65 -5.55 2.09
C GLY A 121 -24.81 -4.92 3.48
N ILE A 122 -25.91 -4.25 3.77
CA ILE A 122 -26.22 -3.62 5.08
C ILE A 122 -25.09 -2.64 5.47
N GLY A 123 -24.94 -1.57 4.68
CA GLY A 123 -23.90 -0.55 4.94
C GLY A 123 -22.48 -1.03 4.70
N GLY A 124 -22.28 -2.11 3.95
CA GLY A 124 -20.96 -2.68 3.67
C GLY A 124 -20.49 -3.76 4.64
N LEU A 125 -21.31 -4.18 5.60
CA LEU A 125 -20.98 -5.29 6.52
C LEU A 125 -20.83 -6.62 5.78
N ASN A 126 -21.59 -6.83 4.69
CA ASN A 126 -21.51 -8.02 3.86
C ASN A 126 -21.00 -7.67 2.45
N ASP A 127 -20.03 -8.42 1.96
CA ASP A 127 -19.57 -8.30 0.58
C ASP A 127 -20.46 -9.13 -0.35
N ILE A 128 -21.54 -8.51 -0.81
CA ILE A 128 -22.48 -9.09 -1.77
C ILE A 128 -21.96 -8.95 -3.21
N ALA A 129 -21.13 -7.97 -3.46
CA ALA A 129 -20.63 -7.67 -4.80
C ALA A 129 -19.66 -8.75 -5.33
N THR A 130 -18.84 -9.36 -4.47
CA THR A 130 -17.91 -10.43 -4.89
C THR A 130 -18.62 -11.65 -5.46
N PRO A 131 -19.63 -12.27 -4.80
CA PRO A 131 -20.37 -13.36 -5.38
C PRO A 131 -21.21 -12.99 -6.61
N MET A 132 -21.49 -11.71 -6.83
CA MET A 132 -22.12 -11.19 -8.06
C MET A 132 -21.16 -11.06 -9.25
N GLY A 133 -19.89 -11.45 -9.09
CA GLY A 133 -18.87 -11.37 -10.15
C GLY A 133 -18.20 -10.01 -10.29
N LEU A 134 -18.33 -9.13 -9.31
CA LEU A 134 -17.62 -7.85 -9.25
C LEU A 134 -16.33 -8.04 -8.44
N PRO A 135 -15.14 -8.17 -9.05
CA PRO A 135 -13.90 -8.42 -8.33
C PRO A 135 -13.50 -7.21 -7.47
N LYS A 136 -12.80 -7.50 -6.36
CA LYS A 136 -12.24 -6.46 -5.51
C LYS A 136 -10.91 -5.99 -6.11
N HIS A 137 -10.80 -4.68 -6.34
CA HIS A 137 -9.57 -4.02 -6.76
C HIS A 137 -8.97 -3.27 -5.57
N ASN A 138 -7.69 -2.95 -5.66
CA ASN A 138 -6.96 -2.22 -4.64
C ASN A 138 -6.09 -1.16 -5.32
N GLU A 139 -6.56 0.07 -5.30
CA GLU A 139 -5.91 1.21 -5.92
C GLU A 139 -5.70 2.34 -4.91
N ASP A 140 -4.57 3.01 -5.00
CA ASP A 140 -4.22 4.12 -4.14
C ASP A 140 -3.45 5.22 -4.89
N PHE A 141 -3.17 6.32 -4.22
CA PHE A 141 -2.47 7.43 -4.86
C PHE A 141 -1.02 7.10 -5.22
N GLY A 142 -0.34 6.25 -4.45
CA GLY A 142 1.01 5.80 -4.76
C GLY A 142 1.08 4.97 -6.06
N GLN A 143 0.07 4.14 -6.32
CA GLN A 143 -0.09 3.41 -7.59
C GLN A 143 -0.39 4.37 -8.74
N THR A 144 -1.25 5.38 -8.52
CA THR A 144 -1.55 6.42 -9.50
C THR A 144 -0.28 7.19 -9.88
N LEU A 145 0.52 7.60 -8.90
CA LEU A 145 1.80 8.27 -9.15
C LEU A 145 2.82 7.38 -9.89
N ALA A 146 2.80 6.06 -9.60
CA ALA A 146 3.62 5.09 -10.34
C ALA A 146 3.20 5.02 -11.81
N THR A 147 1.91 4.93 -12.09
CA THR A 147 1.36 4.94 -13.45
C THR A 147 1.70 6.25 -14.20
N TRP A 148 1.81 7.36 -13.50
CA TRP A 148 2.24 8.65 -14.05
C TRP A 148 3.77 8.76 -14.19
N GLY A 149 4.54 7.71 -13.88
CA GLY A 149 5.99 7.63 -14.05
C GLY A 149 6.81 8.13 -12.88
N MET A 150 6.19 8.37 -11.70
CA MET A 150 6.94 8.74 -10.51
C MET A 150 7.68 7.53 -9.94
N GLY A 151 8.99 7.64 -9.74
CA GLY A 151 9.81 6.63 -9.07
C GLY A 151 9.35 6.37 -7.63
N GLN A 152 9.71 5.21 -7.09
CA GLN A 152 9.29 4.77 -5.74
C GLN A 152 9.80 5.71 -4.64
N GLY A 153 10.99 6.29 -4.80
CA GLY A 153 11.67 7.06 -3.77
C GLY A 153 12.18 6.18 -2.62
N SER A 154 12.65 6.82 -1.55
CA SER A 154 13.17 6.12 -0.38
C SER A 154 12.10 5.38 0.39
N TYR A 155 12.47 4.24 0.97
CA TYR A 155 11.65 3.52 1.94
C TYR A 155 11.56 4.32 3.24
N LEU A 156 10.39 4.31 3.86
CA LEU A 156 10.08 5.04 5.09
C LEU A 156 9.31 4.13 6.05
N VAL A 157 9.64 4.18 7.32
CA VAL A 157 8.78 3.63 8.37
C VAL A 157 8.17 4.80 9.15
N ILE A 158 6.86 4.97 9.00
CA ILE A 158 6.14 6.06 9.66
C ILE A 158 5.70 5.59 11.04
N PRO A 159 5.98 6.36 12.12
CA PRO A 159 5.48 6.05 13.45
C PRO A 159 3.96 5.87 13.45
N LEU A 160 3.47 4.83 14.14
CA LEU A 160 2.05 4.44 14.24
C LEU A 160 1.38 4.00 12.93
N HIS A 161 1.98 4.23 11.78
CA HIS A 161 1.42 3.85 10.48
C HIS A 161 2.10 2.61 9.88
N GLY A 162 3.41 2.47 10.07
CA GLY A 162 4.19 1.34 9.56
C GLY A 162 4.95 1.62 8.26
N PRO A 163 5.23 0.56 7.47
CA PRO A 163 5.98 0.64 6.22
C PRO A 163 5.34 1.56 5.18
N ASN A 164 6.16 2.34 4.48
CA ASN A 164 5.72 3.26 3.44
C ASN A 164 6.87 3.56 2.47
N THR A 165 6.62 4.37 1.43
CA THR A 165 7.62 4.99 0.57
C THR A 165 7.29 6.45 0.35
N VAL A 166 8.27 7.23 -0.11
CA VAL A 166 8.04 8.65 -0.46
C VAL A 166 6.88 8.79 -1.43
N ARG A 167 6.80 7.95 -2.46
CA ARG A 167 5.69 7.97 -3.44
C ARG A 167 4.33 7.65 -2.82
N ASN A 168 4.26 6.77 -1.83
CA ASN A 168 2.98 6.36 -1.24
C ASN A 168 2.52 7.29 -0.11
N THR A 169 3.43 8.07 0.48
CA THR A 169 3.10 8.96 1.61
C THR A 169 1.92 9.92 1.32
N PRO A 170 1.77 10.53 0.12
CA PRO A 170 0.64 11.38 -0.17
C PRO A 170 -0.73 10.68 -0.12
N ASP A 171 -0.78 9.34 -0.26
CA ASP A 171 -2.03 8.59 -0.14
C ASP A 171 -2.65 8.70 1.25
N MET A 172 -1.86 8.92 2.29
CA MET A 172 -2.38 9.15 3.64
C MET A 172 -3.33 10.36 3.69
N VAL A 173 -3.07 11.37 2.86
CA VAL A 173 -3.92 12.56 2.77
C VAL A 173 -5.16 12.27 1.94
N THR A 174 -5.01 11.66 0.76
CA THR A 174 -6.14 11.37 -0.15
C THR A 174 -7.10 10.36 0.47
N SER A 175 -6.61 9.28 1.05
CA SER A 175 -7.42 8.27 1.73
C SER A 175 -8.15 8.84 2.95
N THR A 176 -7.53 9.77 3.69
CA THR A 176 -8.18 10.45 4.82
C THR A 176 -9.30 11.38 4.33
N LEU A 177 -9.03 12.21 3.32
CA LEU A 177 -10.01 13.16 2.79
C LEU A 177 -11.21 12.47 2.11
N LEU A 178 -11.01 11.31 1.51
CA LEU A 178 -12.07 10.52 0.89
C LEU A 178 -12.81 9.61 1.86
N ASN A 179 -12.34 9.50 3.08
CA ASN A 179 -13.01 8.72 4.11
C ASN A 179 -14.17 9.52 4.73
N PRO A 180 -15.43 9.06 4.60
CA PRO A 180 -16.59 9.77 5.17
C PRO A 180 -16.48 9.99 6.68
N PHE A 181 -15.79 9.12 7.40
CA PHE A 181 -15.59 9.28 8.85
C PHE A 181 -14.75 10.49 9.24
N PHE A 182 -13.92 11.00 8.34
CA PHE A 182 -13.14 12.21 8.60
C PHE A 182 -14.03 13.43 8.90
N TYR A 183 -15.25 13.43 8.39
CA TYR A 183 -16.21 14.53 8.53
C TYR A 183 -17.18 14.36 9.70
N ILE A 184 -17.06 13.28 10.47
CA ILE A 184 -17.91 12.99 11.63
C ILE A 184 -17.26 13.55 12.91
N SER A 185 -18.08 13.80 13.93
CA SER A 185 -17.58 14.30 15.22
C SER A 185 -16.54 13.36 15.85
N SER A 186 -15.53 13.93 16.49
CA SER A 186 -14.43 13.19 17.12
C SER A 186 -14.91 12.18 18.18
N ALA A 187 -16.05 12.44 18.83
CA ALA A 187 -16.63 11.52 19.80
C ALA A 187 -17.01 10.16 19.20
N ILE A 188 -17.38 10.11 17.92
CA ILE A 188 -17.70 8.88 17.18
C ILE A 188 -16.46 8.37 16.45
N LEU A 189 -15.67 9.26 15.87
CA LEU A 189 -14.50 8.93 15.08
C LEU A 189 -13.49 8.07 15.84
N TRP A 190 -13.09 8.48 17.06
CA TRP A 190 -12.05 7.79 17.81
C TRP A 190 -12.40 6.35 18.21
N PRO A 191 -13.59 6.04 18.76
CA PRO A 191 -13.98 4.66 19.05
C PRO A 191 -14.02 3.79 17.79
N VAL A 192 -14.51 4.33 16.67
CA VAL A 192 -14.61 3.61 15.40
C VAL A 192 -13.22 3.36 14.80
N ALA A 193 -12.33 4.34 14.85
CA ALA A 193 -10.94 4.18 14.41
C ALA A 193 -10.18 3.15 15.28
N ALA A 194 -10.40 3.18 16.61
CA ALA A 194 -9.83 2.19 17.51
C ALA A 194 -10.32 0.76 17.19
N LEU A 195 -11.63 0.61 16.92
CA LEU A 195 -12.19 -0.68 16.52
C LEU A 195 -11.55 -1.17 15.21
N ASN A 196 -11.39 -0.29 14.23
CA ASN A 196 -10.71 -0.64 12.96
C ASN A 196 -9.27 -1.08 13.19
N LEU A 197 -8.52 -0.35 14.02
CA LEU A 197 -7.14 -0.68 14.35
C LEU A 197 -7.04 -2.08 15.00
N ILE A 198 -7.86 -2.35 16.02
CA ILE A 198 -7.86 -3.64 16.72
C ILE A 198 -8.29 -4.77 15.79
N ASN A 199 -9.34 -4.57 14.98
CA ASN A 199 -9.80 -5.58 14.03
C ASN A 199 -8.75 -5.88 12.95
N THR A 200 -8.10 -4.85 12.41
CA THR A 200 -7.02 -5.00 11.44
C THR A 200 -5.84 -5.75 12.05
N ARG A 201 -5.44 -5.37 13.27
CA ARG A 201 -4.34 -6.06 13.97
C ARG A 201 -4.67 -7.51 14.29
N ALA A 202 -5.91 -7.79 14.69
CA ALA A 202 -6.39 -9.15 14.94
C ALA A 202 -6.30 -10.05 13.70
N ASN A 203 -6.63 -9.50 12.53
CA ASN A 203 -6.51 -10.22 11.26
C ASN A 203 -5.06 -10.44 10.80
N LEU A 204 -4.12 -9.65 11.31
CA LEU A 204 -2.69 -9.76 11.00
C LEU A 204 -1.90 -10.61 12.01
N LEU A 205 -2.54 -11.14 13.08
CA LEU A 205 -1.84 -11.90 14.12
C LEU A 205 -1.10 -13.12 13.55
N GLU A 206 -1.76 -13.90 12.70
CA GLU A 206 -1.17 -15.09 12.08
C GLU A 206 0.04 -14.74 11.20
N ALA A 207 -0.10 -13.75 10.32
CA ALA A 207 0.99 -13.31 9.44
C ALA A 207 2.19 -12.76 10.23
N THR A 208 1.94 -12.02 11.31
CA THR A 208 3.03 -11.49 12.15
C THR A 208 3.68 -12.57 13.02
N ASN A 209 2.95 -13.56 13.48
CA ASN A 209 3.52 -14.70 14.17
C ASN A 209 4.42 -15.53 13.23
N LEU A 210 3.98 -15.78 11.99
CA LEU A 210 4.81 -16.42 10.96
C LEU A 210 6.09 -15.60 10.68
N ARG A 211 5.98 -14.28 10.58
CA ARG A 211 7.15 -13.40 10.45
C ARG A 211 8.11 -13.60 11.61
N ASP A 212 7.61 -13.57 12.84
CA ASP A 212 8.42 -13.65 14.05
C ASP A 212 9.12 -15.03 14.20
N GLU A 213 8.53 -16.09 13.65
CA GLU A 213 9.09 -17.43 13.61
C GLU A 213 10.11 -17.63 12.48
N ALA A 214 9.83 -17.06 11.29
CA ALA A 214 10.61 -17.34 10.07
C ALA A 214 11.69 -16.29 9.79
N ALA A 215 11.53 -15.05 10.23
CA ALA A 215 12.45 -13.98 9.90
C ALA A 215 13.68 -13.97 10.80
N ILE A 216 14.86 -14.06 10.18
CA ILE A 216 16.15 -13.85 10.89
C ILE A 216 16.22 -12.40 11.38
N GLU A 217 15.73 -11.46 10.57
CA GLU A 217 15.73 -10.03 10.87
C GLU A 217 14.36 -9.42 10.47
N PRO A 218 13.48 -9.15 11.46
CA PRO A 218 12.11 -8.72 11.23
C PRO A 218 11.98 -7.41 10.43
N TYR A 219 12.89 -6.46 10.62
CA TYR A 219 12.86 -5.19 9.89
C TYR A 219 13.06 -5.41 8.39
N THR A 220 14.12 -6.09 8.00
CA THR A 220 14.43 -6.38 6.59
C THR A 220 13.33 -7.23 5.95
N PHE A 221 12.84 -8.26 6.65
CA PHE A 221 11.72 -9.06 6.17
C PHE A 221 10.47 -8.21 5.89
N THR A 222 10.11 -7.33 6.82
CA THR A 222 8.94 -6.46 6.68
C THR A 222 9.12 -5.47 5.52
N ARG A 223 10.34 -4.91 5.36
CA ARG A 223 10.67 -4.02 4.25
C ARG A 223 10.50 -4.72 2.91
N GLU A 224 11.13 -5.87 2.72
CA GLU A 224 11.09 -6.61 1.46
C GLU A 224 9.67 -7.08 1.12
N ALA A 225 8.94 -7.63 2.10
CA ALA A 225 7.55 -8.03 1.92
C ALA A 225 6.67 -6.83 1.49
N PHE A 226 6.87 -5.67 2.10
CA PHE A 226 6.14 -4.45 1.72
C PHE A 226 6.50 -4.01 0.29
N LEU A 227 7.78 -3.98 -0.08
CA LEU A 227 8.22 -3.56 -1.40
C LEU A 227 7.72 -4.51 -2.50
N GLN A 228 7.79 -5.81 -2.27
CA GLN A 228 7.24 -6.82 -3.19
C GLN A 228 5.72 -6.69 -3.34
N GLN A 229 4.99 -6.49 -2.24
CA GLN A 229 3.57 -6.24 -2.28
C GLN A 229 3.25 -4.97 -3.09
N ARG A 230 4.01 -3.89 -2.93
CA ARG A 230 3.82 -2.66 -3.69
C ARG A 230 4.06 -2.85 -5.19
N GLN A 231 5.09 -3.60 -5.56
CA GLN A 231 5.32 -3.96 -6.97
C GLN A 231 4.14 -4.77 -7.53
N ASN A 232 3.70 -5.79 -6.80
CA ASN A 232 2.56 -6.59 -7.23
C ASN A 232 1.28 -5.74 -7.44
N LEU A 233 1.01 -4.77 -6.57
CA LEU A 233 -0.14 -3.88 -6.68
C LEU A 233 -0.04 -2.93 -7.89
N ILE A 234 1.15 -2.36 -8.16
CA ILE A 234 1.37 -1.44 -9.29
C ILE A 234 1.12 -2.13 -10.63
N TYR A 235 1.45 -3.40 -10.73
CA TYR A 235 1.30 -4.22 -11.95
C TYR A 235 0.04 -5.10 -11.95
N ASP A 236 -0.95 -4.81 -11.10
CA ASP A 236 -2.22 -5.55 -11.02
C ASP A 236 -2.02 -7.08 -10.89
N GLY A 237 -1.02 -7.50 -10.12
CA GLY A 237 -0.70 -8.90 -9.87
C GLY A 237 0.25 -9.55 -10.90
N ASN A 238 0.72 -8.81 -11.89
CA ASN A 238 1.64 -9.30 -12.94
C ASN A 238 2.93 -8.45 -12.96
N PRO A 239 3.72 -8.40 -11.89
CA PRO A 239 4.98 -7.67 -11.90
C PRO A 239 5.93 -8.27 -12.94
N PRO A 240 6.74 -7.45 -13.65
CA PRO A 240 7.78 -7.96 -14.52
C PRO A 240 8.74 -8.83 -13.71
N VAL A 241 9.11 -9.98 -14.26
CA VAL A 241 10.10 -10.89 -13.66
C VAL A 241 11.46 -10.24 -13.89
N GLU A 242 11.97 -9.50 -12.91
CA GLU A 242 13.32 -8.94 -13.00
C GLU A 242 14.34 -10.08 -12.83
N GLY A 243 15.27 -10.20 -13.76
CA GLY A 243 16.50 -10.98 -13.61
C GLY A 243 16.47 -12.44 -14.06
N TYR A 244 15.40 -12.96 -14.69
CA TYR A 244 15.49 -14.31 -15.29
C TYR A 244 16.19 -14.31 -16.64
N ASP A 245 16.07 -13.25 -17.42
CA ASP A 245 16.71 -13.16 -18.75
C ASP A 245 18.23 -12.99 -18.61
N ASP A 246 18.72 -12.29 -17.59
CA ASP A 246 20.17 -12.10 -17.35
C ASP A 246 20.89 -13.38 -16.83
N ILE A 247 20.14 -14.36 -16.31
CA ILE A 247 20.72 -15.63 -15.80
C ILE A 247 20.91 -16.63 -16.95
N PHE A 248 20.17 -16.48 -18.04
CA PHE A 248 20.20 -17.40 -19.18
C PHE A 248 20.85 -16.82 -20.43
N ASP A 249 21.24 -15.55 -20.46
CA ASP A 249 22.19 -15.01 -21.43
C ASP A 249 23.59 -15.52 -21.10
N PHE A 250 23.78 -16.84 -21.31
CA PHE A 250 25.11 -17.37 -21.60
C PHE A 250 25.52 -16.72 -22.92
N GLU A 251 26.41 -15.71 -22.84
CA GLU A 251 27.12 -15.24 -24.00
C GLU A 251 27.68 -16.48 -24.69
N ASP A 252 27.10 -16.81 -25.84
CA ASP A 252 27.68 -17.75 -26.78
C ASP A 252 28.95 -17.09 -27.33
N GLU A 253 30.01 -17.06 -26.51
CA GLU A 253 31.34 -16.72 -26.97
C GLU A 253 31.73 -17.81 -28.02
N GLY A 254 31.19 -17.61 -29.21
CA GLY A 254 31.60 -18.32 -30.39
C GLY A 254 33.10 -18.16 -30.58
N ASP A 255 33.85 -19.10 -30.04
CA ASP A 255 35.22 -19.27 -30.37
C ASP A 255 35.33 -19.60 -31.88
N GLY A 256 35.52 -18.54 -32.67
CA GLY A 256 35.84 -18.63 -34.09
C GLY A 256 37.27 -19.06 -34.30
N SER A 257 37.60 -20.31 -34.07
CA SER A 257 38.81 -20.95 -34.63
C SER A 257 38.44 -22.16 -35.47
N SER A 258 38.14 -21.89 -36.73
CA SER A 258 38.17 -22.91 -37.78
C SER A 258 39.62 -23.27 -38.12
N ASP A 259 40.20 -24.24 -37.47
CA ASP A 259 41.37 -24.92 -37.99
C ASP A 259 40.93 -26.29 -38.52
N GLY A 260 40.92 -26.36 -39.84
CA GLY A 260 40.66 -27.57 -40.59
C GLY A 260 41.77 -28.61 -40.42
N ALA A 261 41.45 -29.68 -39.72
CA ALA A 261 42.27 -30.93 -39.76
C ALA A 261 41.47 -32.00 -40.48
N THR A 262 41.75 -32.18 -41.74
CA THR A 262 41.35 -33.34 -42.53
C THR A 262 42.13 -34.57 -42.05
N LEU A 263 41.49 -35.51 -41.41
CA LEU A 263 41.97 -36.84 -41.09
C LEU A 263 41.67 -37.76 -42.31
N ASN A 264 42.71 -38.06 -43.09
CA ASN A 264 42.71 -39.18 -44.06
C ASN A 264 42.90 -40.48 -43.26
N ILE A 265 41.97 -41.40 -43.39
CA ILE A 265 42.10 -42.79 -42.94
C ILE A 265 42.29 -43.65 -44.19
N GLU A 266 43.47 -44.26 -44.32
CA GLU A 266 43.72 -45.47 -45.11
C GLU A 266 43.47 -46.72 -44.26
#